data_79e26908554c54ea1301e9af3dbae84e
#
_entry.id   79e26908554c54ea1301e9af3dbae84e
#
_cell.length_a   1.000
_cell.length_b   1.000
_cell.length_c   1.000
_cell.angle_alpha   90.00
_cell.angle_beta   90.00
_cell.angle_gamma   90.00
#
_symmetry.space_group_name_H-M   'P 1'
#
loop_
_entity.id
_entity.type
_entity.pdbx_description
1 polymer ?
#
loop_
_entity_poly.entity_id
_entity_poly.type
_entity_poly.pdbx_seq_one_letter_code
_entity_poly.pdbx_strand_id
1 'polypeptide(L)'
;MHRFFTSPENITDGKVILRGSDVVHIRTVLRLKRGDRIQVLDGRGNCYTVILTCVGRDQIESSINSKEDANNCESPLRICLGQGMVKGTGFDGIVRKSVELGVDRIVPVSANRCIPKLSQEDATKKMDRWQRIATAASKQCGRSRVPGIGPKLATVKEFCFFNRESDLKLIFWEEERSTRIKDLSYKNQLKSAAILIGPEGGFSSKEVENSKKYGFQSVSLGPRLLRTDTAPLAAISILQDRWGDL
;
A
#
# COMPACT_ATOMS: atom_id res chain seq x y z
N MET A 1 -10.68 16.76 -13.82
CA MET A 1 -9.31 17.23 -14.16
C MET A 1 -8.41 16.02 -14.13
N HIS A 2 -7.44 15.90 -15.05
CA HIS A 2 -6.52 14.74 -15.10
C HIS A 2 -5.51 14.82 -13.98
N ARG A 3 -5.21 13.65 -13.34
CA ARG A 3 -4.29 13.54 -12.21
C ARG A 3 -3.05 12.75 -12.58
N PHE A 4 -1.90 13.24 -12.15
CA PHE A 4 -0.59 12.64 -12.36
C PHE A 4 0.19 12.59 -11.06
N PHE A 5 1.10 11.63 -10.94
CA PHE A 5 2.05 11.60 -9.82
C PHE A 5 3.43 12.02 -10.30
N THR A 6 4.14 12.75 -9.47
CA THR A 6 5.57 13.02 -9.68
C THR A 6 6.33 12.87 -8.38
N SER A 7 7.62 12.61 -8.48
CA SER A 7 8.50 12.61 -7.31
C SER A 7 8.62 14.04 -6.77
N PRO A 8 8.67 14.24 -5.44
CA PRO A 8 8.85 15.55 -4.83
C PRO A 8 10.05 16.35 -5.37
N GLU A 9 11.08 15.65 -5.81
CA GLU A 9 12.30 16.23 -6.41
C GLU A 9 12.01 16.98 -7.73
N ASN A 10 10.92 16.63 -8.39
CA ASN A 10 10.47 17.29 -9.63
C ASN A 10 9.56 18.49 -9.37
N ILE A 11 9.36 18.86 -8.10
CA ILE A 11 8.56 20.00 -7.66
C ILE A 11 9.49 21.02 -7.01
N THR A 12 9.81 22.09 -7.71
CA THR A 12 10.75 23.11 -7.25
C THR A 12 10.26 24.50 -7.63
N ASP A 13 10.41 25.48 -6.73
CA ASP A 13 10.25 26.93 -6.99
C ASP A 13 9.06 27.32 -7.89
N GLY A 14 7.88 26.80 -7.57
CA GLY A 14 6.68 27.13 -8.32
C GLY A 14 6.52 26.39 -9.65
N LYS A 15 7.38 25.40 -9.92
CA LYS A 15 7.34 24.59 -11.15
C LYS A 15 7.19 23.11 -10.83
N VAL A 16 6.58 22.37 -11.75
CA VAL A 16 6.51 20.91 -11.73
C VAL A 16 6.98 20.37 -13.07
N ILE A 17 7.82 19.36 -13.02
CA ILE A 17 8.30 18.64 -14.20
C ILE A 17 7.75 17.22 -14.17
N LEU A 18 7.07 16.81 -15.26
CA LEU A 18 6.64 15.43 -15.46
C LEU A 18 7.54 14.75 -16.50
N ARG A 19 7.87 13.48 -16.27
CA ARG A 19 8.74 12.67 -17.13
C ARG A 19 8.18 11.26 -17.32
N GLY A 20 8.78 10.53 -18.26
CA GLY A 20 8.46 9.12 -18.49
C GLY A 20 7.10 8.90 -19.14
N SER A 21 6.36 7.88 -18.71
CA SER A 21 5.09 7.45 -19.32
C SER A 21 4.01 8.53 -19.30
N ASP A 22 4.03 9.41 -18.31
CA ASP A 22 3.04 10.47 -18.17
C ASP A 22 3.16 11.53 -19.29
N VAL A 23 4.39 11.75 -19.81
CA VAL A 23 4.60 12.63 -20.99
C VAL A 23 3.88 12.09 -22.23
N VAL A 24 4.04 10.79 -22.48
CA VAL A 24 3.35 10.12 -23.61
C VAL A 24 1.84 10.19 -23.42
N HIS A 25 1.34 9.95 -22.23
CA HIS A 25 -0.08 10.01 -21.90
C HIS A 25 -0.66 11.42 -22.13
N ILE A 26 0.00 12.46 -21.61
CA ILE A 26 -0.42 13.85 -21.77
C ILE A 26 -0.44 14.26 -23.25
N ARG A 27 0.62 13.93 -23.97
CA ARG A 27 0.79 14.36 -25.36
C ARG A 27 -0.08 13.61 -26.35
N THR A 28 -0.09 12.28 -26.23
CA THR A 28 -0.61 11.39 -27.30
C THR A 28 -2.04 10.95 -27.00
N VAL A 29 -2.35 10.63 -25.75
CA VAL A 29 -3.68 10.14 -25.36
C VAL A 29 -4.60 11.33 -25.06
N LEU A 30 -4.20 12.20 -24.15
CA LEU A 30 -5.01 13.34 -23.72
C LEU A 30 -4.90 14.54 -24.65
N ARG A 31 -3.81 14.62 -25.43
CA ARG A 31 -3.53 15.69 -26.40
C ARG A 31 -3.58 17.09 -25.78
N LEU A 32 -3.13 17.18 -24.52
CA LEU A 32 -3.08 18.45 -23.81
C LEU A 32 -2.01 19.38 -24.39
N LYS A 33 -2.24 20.69 -24.27
CA LYS A 33 -1.42 21.75 -24.84
C LYS A 33 -0.95 22.72 -23.76
N ARG A 34 -0.03 23.60 -24.12
CA ARG A 34 0.34 24.74 -23.28
C ARG A 34 -0.91 25.55 -22.91
N GLY A 35 -1.03 25.88 -21.62
CA GLY A 35 -2.19 26.58 -21.05
C GLY A 35 -3.21 25.66 -20.40
N ASP A 36 -3.21 24.37 -20.72
CA ASP A 36 -4.12 23.41 -20.08
C ASP A 36 -3.77 23.20 -18.61
N ARG A 37 -4.79 22.86 -17.80
CA ARG A 37 -4.66 22.62 -16.37
C ARG A 37 -4.74 21.14 -16.06
N ILE A 38 -3.84 20.68 -15.19
CA ILE A 38 -3.85 19.33 -14.63
C ILE A 38 -3.60 19.37 -13.13
N GLN A 39 -3.89 18.28 -12.45
CA GLN A 39 -3.50 18.08 -11.05
C GLN A 39 -2.27 17.17 -10.99
N VAL A 40 -1.29 17.54 -10.16
CA VAL A 40 -0.10 16.76 -9.90
C VAL A 40 0.00 16.49 -8.41
N LEU A 41 0.17 15.22 -8.06
CA LEU A 41 0.30 14.72 -6.71
C LEU A 41 1.76 14.35 -6.44
N ASP A 42 2.27 14.67 -5.26
CA ASP A 42 3.64 14.33 -4.87
C ASP A 42 3.77 12.95 -4.22
N GLY A 43 2.66 12.22 -4.12
CA GLY A 43 2.60 10.92 -3.44
C GLY A 43 2.72 10.99 -1.91
N ARG A 44 2.75 12.20 -1.33
CA ARG A 44 2.89 12.46 0.11
C ARG A 44 1.67 13.17 0.70
N GLY A 45 0.62 13.36 -0.10
CA GLY A 45 -0.62 14.00 0.34
C GLY A 45 -0.82 15.43 -0.15
N ASN A 46 0.13 16.02 -0.91
CA ASN A 46 -0.08 17.30 -1.54
C ASN A 46 -0.58 17.16 -2.97
N CYS A 47 -1.54 17.99 -3.35
CA CYS A 47 -2.03 18.16 -4.72
C CYS A 47 -1.70 19.56 -5.22
N TYR A 48 -1.12 19.63 -6.39
CA TYR A 48 -0.79 20.88 -7.07
C TYR A 48 -1.67 21.00 -8.31
N THR A 49 -2.47 22.05 -8.39
CA THR A 49 -3.09 22.45 -9.65
C THR A 49 -2.05 23.21 -10.44
N VAL A 50 -1.69 22.71 -11.61
CA VAL A 50 -0.62 23.28 -12.44
C VAL A 50 -1.12 23.63 -13.83
N ILE A 51 -0.50 24.62 -14.44
CA ILE A 51 -0.74 25.06 -15.83
C ILE A 51 0.45 24.62 -16.67
N LEU A 52 0.20 23.91 -17.77
CA LEU A 52 1.25 23.45 -18.67
C LEU A 52 1.92 24.63 -19.37
N THR A 53 3.23 24.77 -19.18
CA THR A 53 4.04 25.84 -19.82
C THR A 53 4.77 25.34 -21.05
N CYS A 54 5.19 24.07 -21.06
CA CYS A 54 5.81 23.42 -22.20
C CYS A 54 5.40 21.94 -22.27
N VAL A 55 5.02 21.50 -23.47
CA VAL A 55 4.68 20.09 -23.75
C VAL A 55 5.74 19.51 -24.69
N GLY A 56 6.88 19.12 -24.11
CA GLY A 56 8.03 18.56 -24.81
C GLY A 56 7.90 17.07 -25.15
N ARG A 57 8.93 16.50 -25.81
CA ARG A 57 8.99 15.06 -26.14
C ARG A 57 9.36 14.21 -24.94
N ASP A 58 10.27 14.69 -24.10
CA ASP A 58 10.89 13.93 -23.00
C ASP A 58 10.41 14.40 -21.62
N GLN A 59 9.89 15.63 -21.54
CA GLN A 59 9.35 16.21 -20.32
C GLN A 59 8.22 17.19 -20.59
N ILE A 60 7.34 17.33 -19.60
CA ILE A 60 6.30 18.36 -19.53
C ILE A 60 6.71 19.33 -18.42
N GLU A 61 6.74 20.62 -18.73
CA GLU A 61 6.95 21.67 -17.73
C GLU A 61 5.65 22.37 -17.43
N SER A 62 5.46 22.71 -16.17
CA SER A 62 4.27 23.40 -15.72
C SER A 62 4.57 24.36 -14.58
N SER A 63 3.77 25.41 -14.45
CA SER A 63 3.78 26.32 -13.31
C SER A 63 2.71 25.96 -12.30
N ILE A 64 3.04 26.05 -11.02
CA ILE A 64 2.07 25.82 -9.94
C ILE A 64 1.13 27.00 -9.87
N ASN A 65 -0.18 26.74 -9.96
CA ASN A 65 -1.23 27.73 -9.78
C ASN A 65 -1.74 27.73 -8.32
N SER A 66 -1.95 26.54 -7.74
CA SER A 66 -2.33 26.39 -6.34
C SER A 66 -1.78 25.09 -5.77
N LYS A 67 -1.62 25.05 -4.43
CA LYS A 67 -1.30 23.84 -3.66
C LYS A 67 -2.42 23.60 -2.67
N GLU A 68 -2.90 22.38 -2.59
CA GLU A 68 -3.94 21.95 -1.69
C GLU A 68 -3.48 20.69 -0.92
N ASP A 69 -3.94 20.55 0.32
CA ASP A 69 -3.83 19.28 1.02
C ASP A 69 -4.87 18.31 0.45
N ALA A 70 -4.40 17.23 -0.14
CA ALA A 70 -5.25 16.26 -0.81
C ALA A 70 -5.55 15.02 0.05
N ASN A 71 -5.45 15.12 1.36
CA ASN A 71 -5.64 14.00 2.28
C ASN A 71 -7.11 13.51 2.40
N ASN A 72 -8.04 14.10 1.68
CA ASN A 72 -9.48 13.76 1.75
C ASN A 72 -9.82 12.31 1.33
N CYS A 73 -8.88 11.59 0.71
CA CYS A 73 -9.06 10.19 0.31
C CYS A 73 -8.10 9.25 1.07
N GLU A 74 -7.58 9.71 2.22
CA GLU A 74 -6.65 8.91 3.02
C GLU A 74 -7.30 8.54 4.35
N SER A 75 -7.29 7.24 4.65
CA SER A 75 -7.81 6.73 5.90
C SER A 75 -7.09 7.32 7.12
N PRO A 76 -7.81 7.66 8.20
CA PRO A 76 -7.20 8.03 9.47
C PRO A 76 -6.47 6.85 10.13
N LEU A 77 -6.81 5.61 9.77
CA LEU A 77 -6.14 4.40 10.24
C LEU A 77 -5.01 3.98 9.29
N ARG A 78 -3.77 4.08 9.72
CA ARG A 78 -2.60 3.60 8.98
C ARG A 78 -2.44 2.09 9.11
N ILE A 79 -2.69 1.34 8.06
CA ILE A 79 -2.56 -0.12 8.05
C ILE A 79 -1.24 -0.53 7.39
N CYS A 80 -0.39 -1.26 8.12
CA CYS A 80 0.78 -1.95 7.59
C CYS A 80 0.44 -3.43 7.38
N LEU A 81 0.36 -3.85 6.12
CA LEU A 81 0.12 -5.24 5.73
C LEU A 81 1.44 -5.99 5.58
N GLY A 82 1.71 -6.96 6.43
CA GLY A 82 2.72 -8.01 6.23
C GLY A 82 2.10 -9.17 5.47
N GLN A 83 2.42 -9.30 4.19
CA GLN A 83 1.85 -10.33 3.33
C GLN A 83 2.85 -11.44 3.05
N GLY A 84 2.53 -12.66 3.45
CA GLY A 84 3.28 -13.86 3.07
C GLY A 84 3.40 -13.98 1.57
N MET A 85 4.60 -14.36 1.10
CA MET A 85 4.86 -14.54 -0.32
C MET A 85 3.95 -15.61 -0.91
N VAL A 86 3.29 -15.28 -2.02
CA VAL A 86 2.40 -16.17 -2.77
C VAL A 86 3.03 -16.63 -4.07
N LYS A 87 2.55 -17.75 -4.61
CA LYS A 87 3.01 -18.27 -5.90
C LYS A 87 2.57 -17.40 -7.07
N GLY A 88 3.36 -17.39 -8.12
CA GLY A 88 3.02 -16.73 -9.39
C GLY A 88 2.85 -15.21 -9.27
N THR A 89 1.79 -14.70 -9.88
CA THR A 89 1.45 -13.25 -9.95
C THR A 89 0.39 -12.82 -8.94
N GLY A 90 -0.04 -13.70 -8.03
CA GLY A 90 -1.09 -13.40 -7.06
C GLY A 90 -0.82 -12.17 -6.20
N PHE A 91 0.46 -11.92 -5.89
CA PHE A 91 0.87 -10.76 -5.10
C PHE A 91 0.54 -9.42 -5.78
N ASP A 92 0.58 -9.34 -7.10
CA ASP A 92 0.22 -8.14 -7.87
C ASP A 92 -1.24 -7.71 -7.60
N GLY A 93 -2.15 -8.70 -7.57
CA GLY A 93 -3.57 -8.48 -7.28
C GLY A 93 -3.80 -8.04 -5.83
N ILE A 94 -3.05 -8.63 -4.89
CA ILE A 94 -3.09 -8.24 -3.48
C ILE A 94 -2.65 -6.78 -3.33
N VAL A 95 -1.51 -6.40 -3.92
CA VAL A 95 -1.02 -5.01 -3.86
C VAL A 95 -2.08 -4.04 -4.39
N ARG A 96 -2.59 -4.27 -5.60
CA ARG A 96 -3.58 -3.38 -6.23
C ARG A 96 -4.79 -3.16 -5.32
N LYS A 97 -5.45 -4.24 -4.93
CA LYS A 97 -6.69 -4.17 -4.14
C LYS A 97 -6.47 -3.66 -2.72
N SER A 98 -5.34 -3.97 -2.09
CA SER A 98 -5.00 -3.42 -0.77
C SER A 98 -4.79 -1.90 -0.82
N VAL A 99 -4.21 -1.38 -1.91
CA VAL A 99 -4.08 0.07 -2.14
C VAL A 99 -5.46 0.72 -2.25
N GLU A 100 -6.36 0.13 -3.04
CA GLU A 100 -7.75 0.60 -3.19
C GLU A 100 -8.50 0.63 -1.84
N LEU A 101 -8.21 -0.32 -0.95
CA LEU A 101 -8.78 -0.43 0.41
C LEU A 101 -8.04 0.43 1.47
N GLY A 102 -7.17 1.35 1.07
CA GLY A 102 -6.58 2.32 1.99
C GLY A 102 -5.37 1.84 2.79
N VAL A 103 -4.68 0.74 2.40
CA VAL A 103 -3.44 0.33 3.07
C VAL A 103 -2.37 1.43 3.00
N ASP A 104 -1.61 1.63 4.09
CA ASP A 104 -0.53 2.63 4.15
C ASP A 104 0.83 2.04 3.72
N ARG A 105 1.06 0.76 4.02
CA ARG A 105 2.30 0.06 3.68
C ARG A 105 2.07 -1.42 3.44
N ILE A 106 2.77 -2.00 2.48
CA ILE A 106 2.77 -3.44 2.22
C ILE A 106 4.20 -3.96 2.35
N VAL A 107 4.41 -4.93 3.21
CA VAL A 107 5.71 -5.59 3.43
C VAL A 107 5.61 -7.04 3.01
N PRO A 108 6.32 -7.45 1.95
CA PRO A 108 6.42 -8.86 1.59
C PRO A 108 7.14 -9.63 2.71
N VAL A 109 6.57 -10.75 3.12
CA VAL A 109 7.08 -11.55 4.25
C VAL A 109 7.44 -12.96 3.81
N SER A 110 8.63 -13.40 4.19
CA SER A 110 9.07 -14.79 4.08
C SER A 110 8.67 -15.53 5.35
N ALA A 111 7.70 -16.43 5.23
CA ALA A 111 7.29 -17.35 6.29
C ALA A 111 7.92 -18.74 6.07
N ASN A 112 7.96 -19.56 7.11
CA ASN A 112 8.57 -20.91 7.07
C ASN A 112 7.94 -21.80 6.00
N ARG A 113 6.64 -21.67 5.78
CA ARG A 113 5.87 -22.44 4.80
C ARG A 113 5.73 -21.74 3.45
N CYS A 114 6.51 -20.66 3.20
CA CYS A 114 6.60 -20.03 1.89
C CYS A 114 7.36 -20.91 0.90
N ILE A 115 6.77 -21.13 -0.28
CA ILE A 115 7.40 -21.92 -1.35
C ILE A 115 8.38 -21.11 -2.19
N PRO A 116 8.13 -19.83 -2.56
CA PRO A 116 9.09 -19.06 -3.35
C PRO A 116 10.29 -18.65 -2.48
N LYS A 117 11.42 -19.30 -2.64
CA LYS A 117 12.70 -18.76 -2.19
C LYS A 117 13.20 -17.79 -3.26
N LEU A 118 13.15 -16.50 -2.97
CA LEU A 118 13.64 -15.46 -3.88
C LEU A 118 15.11 -15.16 -3.62
N SER A 119 15.88 -15.01 -4.69
CA SER A 119 17.19 -14.36 -4.61
C SER A 119 17.03 -12.88 -4.23
N GLN A 120 18.10 -12.26 -3.73
CA GLN A 120 18.09 -10.82 -3.42
C GLN A 120 17.74 -9.97 -4.64
N GLU A 121 18.29 -10.34 -5.80
CA GLU A 121 18.05 -9.62 -7.06
C GLU A 121 16.60 -9.75 -7.53
N ASP A 122 16.03 -10.96 -7.48
CA ASP A 122 14.63 -11.19 -7.83
C ASP A 122 13.67 -10.48 -6.87
N ALA A 123 14.02 -10.43 -5.59
CA ALA A 123 13.27 -9.68 -4.59
C ALA A 123 13.23 -8.19 -4.97
N THR A 124 14.36 -7.57 -5.28
CA THR A 124 14.44 -6.16 -5.67
C THR A 124 13.58 -5.87 -6.89
N LYS A 125 13.71 -6.68 -7.97
CA LYS A 125 12.89 -6.53 -9.19
C LYS A 125 11.39 -6.61 -8.90
N LYS A 126 10.98 -7.49 -7.97
CA LYS A 126 9.58 -7.62 -7.54
C LYS A 126 9.11 -6.41 -6.73
N MET A 127 9.93 -5.88 -5.80
CA MET A 127 9.59 -4.68 -5.04
C MET A 127 9.34 -3.49 -5.98
N ASP A 128 10.21 -3.26 -6.95
CA ASP A 128 10.06 -2.20 -7.96
C ASP A 128 8.78 -2.38 -8.78
N ARG A 129 8.47 -3.62 -9.16
CA ARG A 129 7.22 -3.93 -9.86
C ARG A 129 6.00 -3.62 -9.00
N TRP A 130 5.98 -4.06 -7.75
CA TRP A 130 4.87 -3.82 -6.83
C TRP A 130 4.71 -2.34 -6.49
N GLN A 131 5.81 -1.59 -6.37
CA GLN A 131 5.75 -0.15 -6.18
C GLN A 131 5.10 0.55 -7.39
N ARG A 132 5.40 0.10 -8.61
CA ARG A 132 4.72 0.62 -9.82
C ARG A 132 3.23 0.27 -9.84
N ILE A 133 2.85 -0.94 -9.40
CA ILE A 133 1.45 -1.34 -9.27
C ILE A 133 0.73 -0.49 -8.22
N ALA A 134 1.35 -0.25 -7.06
CA ALA A 134 0.80 0.60 -6.01
C ALA A 134 0.59 2.03 -6.52
N THR A 135 1.55 2.61 -7.25
CA THR A 135 1.42 3.93 -7.86
C THR A 135 0.26 3.99 -8.87
N ALA A 136 0.14 2.97 -9.73
CA ALA A 136 -0.95 2.90 -10.70
C ALA A 136 -2.32 2.76 -10.04
N ALA A 137 -2.42 1.94 -9.00
CA ALA A 137 -3.64 1.77 -8.22
C ALA A 137 -4.03 3.08 -7.49
N SER A 138 -3.07 3.78 -6.87
CA SER A 138 -3.31 5.07 -6.22
C SER A 138 -3.85 6.12 -7.21
N LYS A 139 -3.29 6.17 -8.43
CA LYS A 139 -3.81 7.04 -9.50
C LYS A 139 -5.27 6.73 -9.82
N GLN A 140 -5.60 5.46 -9.94
CA GLN A 140 -6.94 5.01 -10.35
C GLN A 140 -7.98 5.24 -9.26
N CYS A 141 -7.70 4.93 -7.99
CA CYS A 141 -8.65 5.09 -6.89
C CYS A 141 -8.66 6.51 -6.27
N GLY A 142 -7.84 7.42 -6.78
CA GLY A 142 -7.86 8.82 -6.37
C GLY A 142 -7.10 9.15 -5.10
N ARG A 143 -6.29 8.24 -4.57
CA ARG A 143 -5.45 8.48 -3.39
C ARG A 143 -4.39 9.54 -3.67
N SER A 144 -4.08 10.32 -2.67
CA SER A 144 -3.03 11.34 -2.72
C SER A 144 -1.68 10.84 -2.26
N ARG A 145 -1.67 9.73 -1.50
CA ARG A 145 -0.46 9.04 -1.03
C ARG A 145 -0.28 7.73 -1.78
N VAL A 146 0.96 7.44 -2.13
CA VAL A 146 1.32 6.14 -2.70
C VAL A 146 1.82 5.25 -1.56
N PRO A 147 1.16 4.13 -1.27
CA PRO A 147 1.62 3.18 -0.26
C PRO A 147 3.02 2.69 -0.56
N GLY A 148 3.88 2.65 0.47
CA GLY A 148 5.22 2.13 0.34
C GLY A 148 5.23 0.60 0.29
N ILE A 149 6.00 0.03 -0.63
CA ILE A 149 6.37 -1.39 -0.59
C ILE A 149 7.62 -1.54 0.28
N GLY A 150 7.67 -2.56 1.14
CA GLY A 150 8.84 -2.85 1.96
C GLY A 150 10.11 -2.96 1.10
N PRO A 151 11.25 -2.38 1.53
CA PRO A 151 12.45 -2.29 0.71
C PRO A 151 13.13 -3.64 0.48
N LYS A 152 12.76 -4.64 1.28
CA LYS A 152 13.26 -6.02 1.20
C LYS A 152 12.20 -7.01 1.64
N LEU A 153 12.42 -8.27 1.31
CA LEU A 153 11.66 -9.39 1.88
C LEU A 153 12.00 -9.53 3.36
N ALA A 154 11.00 -9.29 4.23
CA ALA A 154 11.18 -9.39 5.67
C ALA A 154 10.86 -10.79 6.17
N THR A 155 11.48 -11.23 7.25
CA THR A 155 11.01 -12.38 8.03
C THR A 155 9.80 -11.97 8.88
N VAL A 156 9.01 -12.94 9.35
CA VAL A 156 7.91 -12.71 10.31
C VAL A 156 8.44 -11.96 11.56
N LYS A 157 9.61 -12.35 12.07
CA LYS A 157 10.24 -11.72 13.22
C LYS A 157 10.58 -10.23 12.95
N GLU A 158 11.21 -9.94 11.82
CA GLU A 158 11.54 -8.55 11.44
C GLU A 158 10.29 -7.70 11.29
N PHE A 159 9.25 -8.21 10.62
CA PHE A 159 7.98 -7.49 10.51
C PHE A 159 7.39 -7.16 11.88
N CYS A 160 7.31 -8.14 12.77
CA CYS A 160 6.80 -7.94 14.13
C CYS A 160 7.63 -6.93 14.92
N PHE A 161 8.96 -7.00 14.83
CA PHE A 161 9.85 -6.07 15.51
C PHE A 161 9.66 -4.62 15.03
N PHE A 162 9.58 -4.39 13.73
CA PHE A 162 9.41 -3.05 13.17
C PHE A 162 8.03 -2.44 13.43
N ASN A 163 7.02 -3.29 13.68
CA ASN A 163 5.64 -2.85 13.93
C ASN A 163 5.20 -3.02 15.40
N ARG A 164 6.12 -3.24 16.35
CA ARG A 164 5.80 -3.47 17.76
C ARG A 164 5.08 -2.31 18.45
N GLU A 165 5.26 -1.09 17.95
CA GLU A 165 4.64 0.14 18.47
C GLU A 165 3.28 0.47 17.82
N SER A 166 2.78 -0.35 16.89
CA SER A 166 1.45 -0.15 16.33
C SER A 166 0.38 -0.34 17.41
N ASP A 167 -0.70 0.46 17.35
CA ASP A 167 -1.79 0.38 18.33
C ASP A 167 -2.49 -0.98 18.29
N LEU A 168 -2.70 -1.52 17.09
CA LEU A 168 -3.28 -2.85 16.86
C LEU A 168 -2.27 -3.74 16.13
N LYS A 169 -2.05 -4.94 16.64
CA LYS A 169 -1.11 -5.92 16.08
C LYS A 169 -1.78 -7.27 15.96
N LEU A 170 -2.03 -7.73 14.74
CA LEU A 170 -2.76 -8.97 14.47
C LEU A 170 -1.96 -9.91 13.57
N ILE A 171 -1.99 -11.20 13.90
CA ILE A 171 -1.58 -12.27 13.00
C ILE A 171 -2.78 -13.16 12.70
N PHE A 172 -3.15 -13.23 11.42
CA PHE A 172 -4.27 -14.07 10.98
C PHE A 172 -3.79 -15.49 10.80
N TRP A 173 -4.34 -16.38 11.61
CA TRP A 173 -3.91 -17.77 11.68
C TRP A 173 -5.09 -18.72 11.49
N GLU A 174 -4.95 -19.64 10.58
CA GLU A 174 -6.02 -20.58 10.21
C GLU A 174 -6.40 -21.57 11.33
N GLU A 175 -5.48 -21.81 12.28
CA GLU A 175 -5.73 -22.70 13.43
C GLU A 175 -6.31 -21.94 14.64
N GLU A 176 -6.44 -20.60 14.59
CA GLU A 176 -7.07 -19.82 15.65
C GLU A 176 -8.58 -20.06 15.69
N ARG A 177 -9.09 -20.51 16.84
CA ARG A 177 -10.51 -20.89 17.03
C ARG A 177 -11.22 -20.05 18.10
N SER A 178 -10.46 -19.44 18.98
CA SER A 178 -10.99 -18.74 20.16
C SER A 178 -11.31 -17.27 19.88
N THR A 179 -10.46 -16.60 19.12
CA THR A 179 -10.53 -15.16 18.91
C THR A 179 -10.81 -14.83 17.46
N ARG A 180 -11.90 -14.11 17.20
CA ARG A 180 -12.23 -13.60 15.87
C ARG A 180 -11.97 -12.10 15.80
N ILE A 181 -11.64 -11.58 14.62
CA ILE A 181 -11.45 -10.14 14.43
C ILE A 181 -12.68 -9.33 14.88
N LYS A 182 -13.89 -9.86 14.73
CA LYS A 182 -15.14 -9.20 15.15
C LYS A 182 -15.28 -9.06 16.67
N ASP A 183 -14.62 -9.93 17.45
CA ASP A 183 -14.73 -9.96 18.91
C ASP A 183 -13.73 -8.98 19.57
N LEU A 184 -12.84 -8.37 18.76
CA LEU A 184 -11.91 -7.35 19.25
C LEU A 184 -12.66 -6.08 19.62
N SER A 185 -12.38 -5.57 20.80
CA SER A 185 -12.90 -4.29 21.26
C SER A 185 -11.76 -3.38 21.71
N TYR A 186 -11.74 -2.18 21.15
CA TYR A 186 -10.81 -1.12 21.54
C TYR A 186 -11.59 0.12 21.90
N LYS A 187 -11.31 0.67 23.10
CA LYS A 187 -12.03 1.83 23.63
C LYS A 187 -11.59 3.15 22.99
N ASN A 188 -10.38 3.20 22.44
CA ASN A 188 -9.80 4.40 21.85
C ASN A 188 -9.79 4.29 20.32
N GLN A 189 -9.80 5.45 19.68
CA GLN A 189 -9.58 5.52 18.23
C GLN A 189 -8.16 5.03 17.90
N LEU A 190 -8.07 3.98 17.11
CA LEU A 190 -6.80 3.46 16.63
C LEU A 190 -6.24 4.35 15.52
N LYS A 191 -4.94 4.62 15.56
CA LYS A 191 -4.22 5.38 14.52
C LYS A 191 -3.37 4.48 13.63
N SER A 192 -3.02 3.30 14.12
CA SER A 192 -2.14 2.37 13.42
C SER A 192 -2.50 0.91 13.67
N ALA A 193 -2.46 0.11 12.61
CA ALA A 193 -2.64 -1.33 12.67
C ALA A 193 -1.55 -2.04 11.88
N ALA A 194 -0.96 -3.08 12.45
CA ALA A 194 -0.06 -3.99 11.76
C ALA A 194 -0.72 -5.37 11.66
N ILE A 195 -0.89 -5.86 10.46
CA ILE A 195 -1.53 -7.15 10.20
C ILE A 195 -0.62 -8.09 9.43
N LEU A 196 -0.56 -9.35 9.84
CA LEU A 196 0.17 -10.42 9.18
C LEU A 196 -0.80 -11.42 8.56
N ILE A 197 -0.66 -11.64 7.25
CA ILE A 197 -1.39 -12.66 6.48
C ILE A 197 -0.40 -13.67 5.93
N GLY A 198 -0.66 -14.96 6.16
CA GLY A 198 0.22 -16.05 5.75
C GLY A 198 0.22 -16.30 4.23
N PRO A 199 1.24 -17.06 3.75
CA PRO A 199 1.22 -17.66 2.42
C PRO A 199 0.16 -18.77 2.34
N GLU A 200 0.08 -19.49 1.21
CA GLU A 200 -0.86 -20.61 1.02
C GLU A 200 -0.70 -21.74 2.04
N GLY A 201 0.51 -21.92 2.60
CA GLY A 201 0.78 -22.89 3.65
C GLY A 201 0.55 -22.36 5.07
N GLY A 202 0.08 -21.13 5.24
CA GLY A 202 -0.14 -20.47 6.53
C GLY A 202 1.15 -20.18 7.30
N PHE A 203 0.99 -19.83 8.57
CA PHE A 203 2.08 -19.67 9.54
C PHE A 203 2.28 -20.94 10.35
N SER A 204 3.51 -21.24 10.72
CA SER A 204 3.81 -22.28 11.71
C SER A 204 3.45 -21.79 13.13
N SER A 205 3.10 -22.71 14.03
CA SER A 205 2.82 -22.40 15.45
C SER A 205 3.97 -21.63 16.09
N LYS A 206 5.23 -21.96 15.72
CA LYS A 206 6.43 -21.26 16.22
C LYS A 206 6.48 -19.79 15.77
N GLU A 207 6.06 -19.48 14.56
CA GLU A 207 6.00 -18.10 14.06
C GLU A 207 4.91 -17.32 14.80
N VAL A 208 3.75 -17.92 15.02
CA VAL A 208 2.65 -17.32 15.79
C VAL A 208 3.10 -17.06 17.24
N GLU A 209 3.69 -18.04 17.92
CA GLU A 209 4.19 -17.85 19.28
C GLU A 209 5.28 -16.78 19.38
N ASN A 210 6.17 -16.72 18.40
CA ASN A 210 7.18 -15.67 18.35
C ASN A 210 6.58 -14.28 18.10
N SER A 211 5.50 -14.17 17.30
CA SER A 211 4.84 -12.88 17.06
C SER A 211 4.19 -12.32 18.34
N LYS A 212 3.68 -13.17 19.22
CA LYS A 212 3.13 -12.78 20.52
C LYS A 212 4.13 -12.03 21.40
N LYS A 213 5.43 -12.33 21.30
CA LYS A 213 6.50 -11.62 22.03
C LYS A 213 6.61 -10.14 21.64
N TYR A 214 6.08 -9.76 20.48
CA TYR A 214 6.02 -8.38 19.99
C TYR A 214 4.62 -7.77 20.15
N GLY A 215 3.72 -8.44 20.90
CA GLY A 215 2.37 -7.98 21.17
C GLY A 215 1.36 -8.27 20.04
N PHE A 216 1.70 -9.14 19.09
CA PHE A 216 0.74 -9.59 18.08
C PHE A 216 -0.24 -10.59 18.69
N GLN A 217 -1.53 -10.37 18.44
CA GLN A 217 -2.61 -11.27 18.82
C GLN A 217 -2.99 -12.16 17.63
N SER A 218 -3.11 -13.46 17.84
CA SER A 218 -3.66 -14.38 16.82
C SER A 218 -5.17 -14.19 16.72
N VAL A 219 -5.66 -14.12 15.50
CA VAL A 219 -7.10 -13.95 15.22
C VAL A 219 -7.52 -14.72 13.98
N SER A 220 -8.79 -15.10 13.92
CA SER A 220 -9.40 -15.68 12.73
C SER A 220 -10.35 -14.71 12.03
N LEU A 221 -10.51 -14.88 10.71
CA LEU A 221 -11.50 -14.16 9.89
C LEU A 221 -12.87 -14.84 9.87
N GLY A 222 -13.05 -15.91 10.64
CA GLY A 222 -14.30 -16.65 10.73
C GLY A 222 -14.14 -18.15 10.44
N PRO A 223 -15.24 -18.88 10.25
CA PRO A 223 -15.20 -20.35 10.20
C PRO A 223 -14.69 -20.92 8.87
N ARG A 224 -14.61 -20.11 7.82
CA ARG A 224 -14.14 -20.54 6.49
C ARG A 224 -12.68 -20.19 6.31
N LEU A 225 -11.90 -21.11 5.76
CA LEU A 225 -10.53 -20.84 5.34
C LEU A 225 -10.56 -19.97 4.09
N LEU A 226 -10.08 -18.73 4.23
CA LEU A 226 -9.95 -17.81 3.11
C LEU A 226 -8.63 -18.07 2.37
N ARG A 227 -8.65 -17.88 1.05
CA ARG A 227 -7.42 -17.90 0.26
C ARG A 227 -6.52 -16.73 0.62
N THR A 228 -5.23 -16.90 0.39
CA THR A 228 -4.21 -15.90 0.72
C THR A 228 -4.34 -14.58 -0.07
N ASP A 229 -5.10 -14.55 -1.16
CA ASP A 229 -5.47 -13.35 -1.91
C ASP A 229 -6.79 -12.70 -1.42
N THR A 230 -7.63 -13.45 -0.72
CA THR A 230 -8.92 -12.99 -0.17
C THR A 230 -8.76 -12.48 1.27
N ALA A 231 -7.93 -13.18 2.07
CA ALA A 231 -7.76 -12.88 3.49
C ALA A 231 -7.29 -11.44 3.78
N PRO A 232 -6.28 -10.88 3.07
CA PRO A 232 -5.85 -9.51 3.32
C PRO A 232 -6.94 -8.48 3.02
N LEU A 233 -7.72 -8.70 1.97
CA LEU A 233 -8.80 -7.78 1.58
C LEU A 233 -9.91 -7.78 2.63
N ALA A 234 -10.32 -8.96 3.09
CA ALA A 234 -11.30 -9.07 4.17
C ALA A 234 -10.80 -8.42 5.47
N ALA A 235 -9.55 -8.66 5.85
CA ALA A 235 -8.95 -8.07 7.04
C ALA A 235 -8.89 -6.54 6.96
N ILE A 236 -8.39 -5.99 5.84
CA ILE A 236 -8.30 -4.54 5.64
C ILE A 236 -9.70 -3.91 5.67
N SER A 237 -10.69 -4.47 4.93
CA SER A 237 -12.04 -3.93 4.90
C SER A 237 -12.68 -3.88 6.30
N ILE A 238 -12.53 -4.93 7.10
CA ILE A 238 -13.07 -4.96 8.47
C ILE A 238 -12.39 -3.91 9.36
N LEU A 239 -11.08 -3.69 9.20
CA LEU A 239 -10.35 -2.69 9.96
C LEU A 239 -10.74 -1.28 9.56
N GLN A 240 -10.91 -1.04 8.26
CA GLN A 240 -11.34 0.26 7.73
C GLN A 240 -12.78 0.60 8.13
N ASP A 241 -13.72 -0.36 8.07
CA ASP A 241 -15.10 -0.20 8.54
C ASP A 241 -15.16 0.17 10.03
N ARG A 242 -14.30 -0.44 10.86
CA ARG A 242 -14.36 -0.25 12.31
C ARG A 242 -13.59 0.96 12.84
N TRP A 243 -12.50 1.32 12.22
CA TRP A 243 -11.56 2.35 12.73
C TRP A 243 -10.98 3.26 11.66
N GLY A 244 -11.35 3.08 10.40
CA GLY A 244 -10.90 3.86 9.26
C GLY A 244 -12.01 4.70 8.62
N ASP A 245 -12.21 4.52 7.32
CA ASP A 245 -13.03 5.36 6.46
C ASP A 245 -14.01 4.60 5.53
N LEU A 246 -14.17 3.29 5.70
CA LEU A 246 -15.19 2.49 4.99
C LEU A 246 -16.47 2.37 5.77
#